data_74ce0020dc7d9e11b7ae705d2e547b80
#
_entry.id   74ce0020dc7d9e11b7ae705d2e547b80
#
_cell.length_a   1.000
_cell.length_b   1.000
_cell.length_c   1.000
_cell.angle_alpha   90.00
_cell.angle_beta   90.00
_cell.angle_gamma   90.00
#
_symmetry.space_group_name_H-M   'P 1'
#
loop_
_entity.id
_entity.type
_entity.pdbx_description
1 polymer ?
#
loop_
_entity_poly.entity_id
_entity_poly.type
_entity_poly.pdbx_seq_one_letter_code
_entity_poly.pdbx_strand_id
1 'polypeptide(L)'
;MKKMQNRKLAKRISAARIMALMCLAITSSVYPGSVYAQQAAPSKPLMLVTWFGSGAIALPNGPDWKPEMLTVYDNIKRPVAQYTKVDVDLAVSFIVFENHSGKPSAEGCREVAINPILEHDAKLISKRVDGEVKSATGETLATTSYLLDMSLAGSHHQRNLFGFTGDSKTCAEIHISSVVETPAEEAAMNAVLTDFHPDLAYQPNAADYFRLASVLFKGSPDLAAPYYKSSLDAMPKEARFLTARRVTTDQLVMSLGMSGDLKNSRGVAEMAIAADPDYPINYYNLACADAEQGNATDAKLHLQRAFDRRANVLKGEKMPDPTKDDSILKLKKNKAFWGFVLTLPKN
;
A
#
# COMPACT_ATOMS: atom_id res chain seq x y z
N MET A 1 -25.98 19.95 20.92
CA MET A 1 -24.78 19.10 21.17
C MET A 1 -25.00 17.59 20.90
N LYS A 2 -26.18 16.98 21.06
CA LYS A 2 -26.42 15.53 20.77
C LYS A 2 -26.35 15.11 19.28
N LYS A 3 -26.60 16.01 18.31
CA LYS A 3 -26.55 15.69 16.87
C LYS A 3 -25.11 15.55 16.29
N MET A 4 -24.10 16.11 16.94
CA MET A 4 -22.70 16.00 16.48
C MET A 4 -22.01 14.72 16.98
N GLN A 5 -22.43 14.15 18.11
CA GLN A 5 -21.90 12.89 18.61
C GLN A 5 -22.33 11.69 17.76
N ASN A 6 -23.57 11.70 17.22
CA ASN A 6 -24.07 10.60 16.39
C ASN A 6 -23.40 10.52 14.99
N ARG A 7 -22.86 11.63 14.46
CA ARG A 7 -22.13 11.59 13.18
C ARG A 7 -20.72 11.02 13.31
N LYS A 8 -20.08 11.13 14.48
CA LYS A 8 -18.77 10.52 14.75
C LYS A 8 -18.90 9.01 15.04
N LEU A 9 -20.02 8.57 15.59
CA LEU A 9 -20.28 7.15 15.83
C LEU A 9 -20.60 6.40 14.52
N ALA A 10 -21.35 7.00 13.60
CA ALA A 10 -21.67 6.42 12.30
C ALA A 10 -20.44 6.22 11.37
N LYS A 11 -19.38 7.06 11.52
CA LYS A 11 -18.12 6.87 10.78
C LYS A 11 -17.22 5.78 11.37
N ARG A 12 -17.38 5.40 12.64
CA ARG A 12 -16.62 4.31 13.27
C ARG A 12 -17.18 2.92 12.96
N ILE A 13 -18.45 2.80 12.59
CA ILE A 13 -19.12 1.53 12.26
C ILE A 13 -18.74 1.03 10.84
N SER A 14 -18.18 1.90 9.99
CA SER A 14 -17.84 1.58 8.60
C SER A 14 -16.57 0.71 8.46
N ALA A 15 -15.62 0.76 9.38
CA ALA A 15 -14.33 0.08 9.20
C ALA A 15 -14.38 -1.44 9.46
N ALA A 16 -15.22 -1.90 10.40
CA ALA A 16 -15.34 -3.32 10.72
C ALA A 16 -16.28 -4.08 9.76
N ARG A 17 -17.25 -3.38 9.13
CA ARG A 17 -18.12 -3.98 8.10
C ARG A 17 -17.43 -4.21 6.75
N ILE A 18 -16.26 -3.64 6.53
CA ILE A 18 -15.49 -3.79 5.27
C ILE A 18 -14.76 -5.13 5.19
N MET A 19 -14.50 -5.79 6.30
CA MET A 19 -13.87 -7.12 6.29
C MET A 19 -14.77 -8.26 5.75
N ALA A 20 -16.09 -8.07 5.71
CA ALA A 20 -17.02 -9.14 5.37
C ALA A 20 -17.78 -8.97 4.03
N LEU A 21 -17.62 -7.83 3.30
CA LEU A 21 -18.57 -7.48 2.23
C LEU A 21 -17.94 -6.82 1.00
N MET A 22 -16.74 -7.21 0.55
CA MET A 22 -16.25 -6.79 -0.76
C MET A 22 -15.80 -7.98 -1.63
N CYS A 23 -16.77 -8.81 -2.01
CA CYS A 23 -16.74 -9.54 -3.28
C CYS A 23 -17.73 -8.86 -4.22
N LEU A 24 -17.41 -7.71 -4.81
CA LEU A 24 -18.15 -7.14 -5.93
C LEU A 24 -17.24 -6.29 -6.82
N ALA A 25 -17.24 -6.67 -8.06
CA ALA A 25 -16.54 -6.18 -9.22
C ALA A 25 -16.25 -4.66 -9.25
N ILE A 26 -14.99 -4.32 -9.45
CA ILE A 26 -14.57 -2.99 -9.92
C ILE A 26 -14.09 -3.17 -11.38
N THR A 27 -14.86 -2.61 -12.29
CA THR A 27 -14.49 -2.44 -13.70
C THR A 27 -13.31 -1.47 -13.80
N SER A 28 -12.24 -1.96 -14.38
CA SER A 28 -10.99 -1.25 -14.62
C SER A 28 -11.17 -0.17 -15.66
N SER A 29 -11.01 1.09 -15.28
CA SER A 29 -10.64 2.17 -16.21
C SER A 29 -9.12 2.20 -16.35
N VAL A 30 -8.67 1.91 -17.55
CA VAL A 30 -7.24 1.85 -17.93
C VAL A 30 -6.71 3.27 -18.10
N TYR A 31 -5.78 3.68 -17.24
CA TYR A 31 -4.90 4.82 -17.51
C TYR A 31 -3.63 4.33 -18.24
N PRO A 32 -3.23 4.95 -19.35
CA PRO A 32 -1.97 4.62 -20.02
C PRO A 32 -0.80 5.32 -19.30
N GLY A 33 -0.18 4.62 -18.38
CA GLY A 33 0.96 5.15 -17.63
C GLY A 33 2.04 4.10 -17.41
N SER A 34 3.22 4.43 -17.85
CA SER A 34 4.53 3.85 -17.57
C SER A 34 4.95 2.61 -18.37
N VAL A 35 5.87 2.89 -19.30
CA VAL A 35 6.62 1.92 -20.15
C VAL A 35 7.73 1.17 -19.38
N TYR A 36 7.67 1.04 -18.06
CA TYR A 36 8.72 0.38 -17.28
C TYR A 36 8.34 -0.99 -16.70
N ALA A 37 7.33 -1.64 -17.26
CA ALA A 37 6.96 -2.99 -16.83
C ALA A 37 7.12 -3.98 -17.97
N GLN A 38 8.36 -4.29 -18.35
CA GLN A 38 8.65 -5.54 -19.09
C GLN A 38 10.13 -5.89 -19.03
N GLN A 39 10.48 -6.71 -18.05
CA GLN A 39 11.47 -7.78 -18.24
C GLN A 39 11.09 -8.91 -17.28
N ALA A 40 10.58 -9.99 -17.85
CA ALA A 40 10.23 -11.21 -17.14
C ALA A 40 11.49 -12.02 -16.85
N ALA A 41 12.17 -11.68 -15.76
CA ALA A 41 12.90 -12.66 -14.96
C ALA A 41 11.89 -13.23 -13.95
N PRO A 42 12.07 -14.46 -13.37
CA PRO A 42 11.23 -14.92 -12.28
C PRO A 42 11.25 -13.82 -11.21
N SER A 43 10.15 -13.09 -11.13
CA SER A 43 10.10 -11.88 -10.31
C SER A 43 10.25 -12.32 -8.87
N LYS A 44 11.26 -11.79 -8.18
CA LYS A 44 11.36 -11.97 -6.73
C LYS A 44 9.99 -11.69 -6.13
N PRO A 45 9.53 -12.47 -5.14
CA PRO A 45 8.25 -12.24 -4.50
C PRO A 45 8.15 -10.78 -4.03
N LEU A 46 6.94 -10.23 -4.05
CA LEU A 46 6.68 -8.96 -3.41
C LEU A 46 6.80 -9.16 -1.90
N MET A 47 7.63 -8.36 -1.25
CA MET A 47 7.78 -8.41 0.21
C MET A 47 6.76 -7.47 0.85
N LEU A 48 5.89 -8.00 1.69
CA LEU A 48 5.04 -7.20 2.56
C LEU A 48 5.88 -6.77 3.76
N VAL A 49 6.14 -5.47 3.86
CA VAL A 49 7.00 -4.88 4.89
C VAL A 49 6.34 -3.66 5.54
N THR A 50 6.75 -3.31 6.74
CA THR A 50 6.41 -2.03 7.35
C THR A 50 7.40 -0.95 6.89
N TRP A 51 7.03 0.33 6.93
CA TRP A 51 7.96 1.43 6.61
C TRP A 51 8.82 1.88 7.79
N PHE A 52 8.67 1.27 8.96
CA PHE A 52 9.31 1.69 10.23
C PHE A 52 10.09 0.58 10.93
N GLY A 53 10.26 -0.60 10.36
CA GLY A 53 10.87 -1.70 11.09
C GLY A 53 11.51 -2.78 10.22
N SER A 54 11.96 -3.82 10.90
CA SER A 54 12.38 -5.09 10.32
C SER A 54 11.19 -6.02 10.16
N GLY A 55 11.43 -7.11 9.47
CA GLY A 55 10.45 -8.16 9.24
C GLY A 55 9.68 -8.01 7.92
N ALA A 56 9.41 -9.15 7.32
CA ALA A 56 8.69 -9.24 6.06
C ALA A 56 7.92 -10.54 5.91
N ILE A 57 6.88 -10.51 5.11
CA ILE A 57 6.23 -11.68 4.55
C ILE A 57 6.47 -11.69 3.05
N ALA A 58 7.08 -12.75 2.51
CA ALA A 58 7.14 -12.98 1.08
C ALA A 58 5.75 -13.34 0.57
N LEU A 59 5.15 -12.46 -0.24
CA LEU A 59 3.81 -12.69 -0.77
C LEU A 59 3.83 -13.76 -1.85
N PRO A 60 2.83 -14.65 -1.89
CA PRO A 60 2.76 -15.70 -2.88
C PRO A 60 2.62 -15.14 -4.30
N ASN A 61 3.21 -15.81 -5.28
CA ASN A 61 3.22 -15.41 -6.68
C ASN A 61 2.96 -16.57 -7.67
N GLY A 62 2.53 -17.72 -7.15
CA GLY A 62 2.20 -18.90 -7.96
C GLY A 62 0.83 -18.82 -8.63
N PRO A 63 0.54 -19.73 -9.60
CA PRO A 63 -0.73 -19.73 -10.33
C PRO A 63 -1.94 -20.03 -9.44
N ASP A 64 -1.72 -20.70 -8.30
CA ASP A 64 -2.77 -21.03 -7.34
C ASP A 64 -3.15 -19.85 -6.42
N TRP A 65 -2.49 -18.71 -6.59
CA TRP A 65 -2.69 -17.53 -5.77
C TRP A 65 -3.14 -16.33 -6.60
N LYS A 66 -4.33 -15.84 -6.36
CA LYS A 66 -4.87 -14.65 -7.00
C LYS A 66 -4.81 -13.47 -6.02
N PRO A 67 -4.04 -12.41 -6.33
CA PRO A 67 -4.06 -11.20 -5.52
C PRO A 67 -5.41 -10.49 -5.65
N GLU A 68 -6.01 -10.12 -4.52
CA GLU A 68 -7.28 -9.39 -4.46
C GLU A 68 -7.06 -7.94 -4.04
N MET A 69 -6.31 -7.71 -2.98
CA MET A 69 -6.09 -6.37 -2.45
C MET A 69 -4.72 -6.25 -1.79
N LEU A 70 -4.12 -5.07 -1.93
CA LEU A 70 -3.02 -4.62 -1.09
C LEU A 70 -3.37 -3.23 -0.55
N THR A 71 -3.34 -3.05 0.75
CA THR A 71 -3.67 -1.80 1.43
C THR A 71 -2.89 -1.64 2.73
N VAL A 72 -3.03 -0.47 3.35
CA VAL A 72 -2.56 -0.22 4.72
C VAL A 72 -3.75 0.29 5.53
N TYR A 73 -4.02 -0.32 6.64
CA TYR A 73 -5.02 0.22 7.58
C TYR A 73 -4.42 1.41 8.32
N ASP A 74 -4.81 2.60 7.87
CA ASP A 74 -4.19 3.89 8.22
C ASP A 74 -4.17 4.17 9.72
N ASN A 75 -5.27 3.86 10.41
CA ASN A 75 -5.41 4.08 11.86
C ASN A 75 -4.46 3.21 12.71
N ILE A 76 -3.99 2.09 12.20
CA ILE A 76 -3.11 1.14 12.88
C ILE A 76 -1.81 0.86 12.12
N LYS A 77 -1.62 1.51 10.96
CA LYS A 77 -0.42 1.40 10.11
C LYS A 77 -0.02 -0.04 9.79
N ARG A 78 -1.01 -0.91 9.55
CA ARG A 78 -0.82 -2.32 9.21
C ARG A 78 -0.94 -2.53 7.71
N PRO A 79 0.14 -2.85 7.00
CA PRO A 79 0.05 -3.32 5.62
C PRO A 79 -0.62 -4.70 5.58
N VAL A 80 -1.58 -4.82 4.68
CA VAL A 80 -2.40 -6.04 4.49
C VAL A 80 -2.41 -6.40 3.02
N ALA A 81 -2.06 -7.64 2.72
CA ALA A 81 -2.22 -8.23 1.40
C ALA A 81 -3.26 -9.35 1.45
N GLN A 82 -4.28 -9.27 0.61
CA GLN A 82 -5.34 -10.28 0.52
C GLN A 82 -5.22 -11.05 -0.80
N TYR A 83 -5.41 -12.35 -0.70
CA TYR A 83 -5.33 -13.31 -1.78
C TYR A 83 -6.48 -14.31 -1.70
N THR A 84 -6.84 -14.86 -2.86
CA THR A 84 -7.61 -16.10 -2.94
C THR A 84 -6.64 -17.25 -3.27
N LYS A 85 -6.66 -18.31 -2.48
CA LYS A 85 -6.03 -19.59 -2.81
C LYS A 85 -7.00 -20.36 -3.69
N VAL A 86 -6.76 -20.32 -5.01
CA VAL A 86 -7.77 -20.63 -6.05
C VAL A 86 -8.17 -22.10 -6.10
N ASP A 87 -7.22 -23.01 -5.89
CA ASP A 87 -7.44 -24.46 -5.94
C ASP A 87 -8.33 -25.02 -4.82
N VAL A 88 -8.47 -24.25 -3.72
CA VAL A 88 -9.26 -24.64 -2.53
C VAL A 88 -10.24 -23.55 -2.08
N ASP A 89 -10.36 -22.46 -2.84
CA ASP A 89 -11.29 -21.33 -2.60
C ASP A 89 -11.20 -20.73 -1.19
N LEU A 90 -9.97 -20.51 -0.71
CA LEU A 90 -9.73 -19.89 0.59
C LEU A 90 -9.38 -18.41 0.44
N ALA A 91 -10.00 -17.56 1.26
CA ALA A 91 -9.54 -16.19 1.40
C ALA A 91 -8.39 -16.14 2.41
N VAL A 92 -7.26 -15.54 2.01
CA VAL A 92 -6.04 -15.49 2.83
C VAL A 92 -5.55 -14.05 2.90
N SER A 93 -5.31 -13.56 4.12
CA SER A 93 -4.71 -12.25 4.37
C SER A 93 -3.35 -12.41 5.04
N PHE A 94 -2.38 -11.64 4.59
CA PHE A 94 -1.05 -11.52 5.20
C PHE A 94 -0.91 -10.12 5.78
N ILE A 95 -0.46 -10.02 7.02
CA ILE A 95 -0.39 -8.75 7.75
C ILE A 95 0.94 -8.66 8.51
N VAL A 96 1.62 -7.52 8.42
CA VAL A 96 2.80 -7.22 9.24
C VAL A 96 2.50 -5.96 10.06
N PHE A 97 2.84 -5.96 11.35
CA PHE A 97 2.55 -4.84 12.23
C PHE A 97 3.54 -4.72 13.39
N GLU A 98 3.55 -3.57 14.05
CA GLU A 98 4.39 -3.32 15.22
C GLU A 98 3.85 -4.07 16.44
N ASN A 99 4.75 -4.71 17.20
CA ASN A 99 4.38 -5.40 18.44
C ASN A 99 4.26 -4.41 19.60
N HIS A 100 3.03 -4.07 19.95
CA HIS A 100 2.70 -3.20 21.08
C HIS A 100 2.25 -3.97 22.35
N SER A 101 2.35 -5.31 22.36
CA SER A 101 1.90 -6.12 23.49
C SER A 101 2.79 -6.00 24.73
N GLY A 102 4.03 -5.56 24.55
CA GLY A 102 5.08 -5.65 25.56
C GLY A 102 5.63 -7.07 25.76
N LYS A 103 5.13 -8.07 25.02
CA LYS A 103 5.57 -9.47 25.04
C LYS A 103 6.26 -9.81 23.72
N PRO A 104 7.56 -10.17 23.72
CA PRO A 104 8.30 -10.49 22.48
C PRO A 104 8.00 -11.93 22.03
N SER A 105 6.76 -12.23 21.66
CA SER A 105 6.34 -13.59 21.36
C SER A 105 5.15 -13.64 20.41
N ALA A 106 4.96 -14.81 19.78
CA ALA A 106 3.78 -15.12 18.96
C ALA A 106 2.47 -14.89 19.73
N GLU A 107 2.44 -15.23 21.01
CA GLU A 107 1.30 -14.99 21.92
C GLU A 107 1.00 -13.50 22.07
N GLY A 108 2.02 -12.66 22.28
CA GLY A 108 1.86 -11.22 22.37
C GLY A 108 1.26 -10.63 21.08
N CYS A 109 1.71 -11.11 19.92
CA CYS A 109 1.18 -10.72 18.63
C CYS A 109 -0.29 -11.11 18.45
N ARG A 110 -0.65 -12.33 18.88
CA ARG A 110 -2.03 -12.81 18.91
C ARG A 110 -2.92 -11.91 19.76
N GLU A 111 -2.50 -11.57 20.97
CA GLU A 111 -3.28 -10.72 21.88
C GLU A 111 -3.57 -9.35 21.25
N VAL A 112 -2.57 -8.70 20.67
CA VAL A 112 -2.73 -7.37 20.03
C VAL A 112 -3.69 -7.43 18.83
N ALA A 113 -3.66 -8.51 18.06
CA ALA A 113 -4.48 -8.62 16.85
C ALA A 113 -5.91 -9.08 17.14
N ILE A 114 -6.06 -10.09 18.00
CA ILE A 114 -7.35 -10.78 18.20
C ILE A 114 -8.23 -10.12 19.23
N ASN A 115 -7.70 -9.58 20.33
CA ASN A 115 -8.53 -9.01 21.39
C ASN A 115 -9.50 -7.92 20.89
N PRO A 116 -9.11 -6.98 20.03
CA PRO A 116 -10.05 -5.98 19.49
C PRO A 116 -11.18 -6.60 18.66
N ILE A 117 -10.91 -7.69 17.94
CA ILE A 117 -11.92 -8.41 17.14
C ILE A 117 -12.91 -9.10 18.08
N LEU A 118 -12.39 -9.77 19.12
CA LEU A 118 -13.21 -10.49 20.10
C LEU A 118 -14.10 -9.53 20.90
N GLU A 119 -13.60 -8.36 21.26
CA GLU A 119 -14.39 -7.35 21.97
C GLU A 119 -15.51 -6.76 21.08
N HIS A 120 -15.21 -6.52 19.81
CA HIS A 120 -16.18 -5.94 18.88
C HIS A 120 -17.26 -6.93 18.44
N ASP A 121 -16.88 -8.16 18.13
CA ASP A 121 -17.75 -9.16 17.51
C ASP A 121 -18.12 -10.34 18.45
N ALA A 122 -17.95 -10.16 19.76
CA ALA A 122 -18.12 -11.21 20.76
C ALA A 122 -19.44 -12.01 20.63
N LYS A 123 -20.53 -11.35 20.21
CA LYS A 123 -21.85 -11.97 20.06
C LYS A 123 -22.00 -12.82 18.80
N LEU A 124 -21.12 -12.60 17.81
CA LEU A 124 -21.12 -13.28 16.51
C LEU A 124 -20.13 -14.43 16.48
N ILE A 125 -19.23 -14.51 17.48
CA ILE A 125 -18.15 -15.50 17.53
C ILE A 125 -18.56 -16.69 18.37
N SER A 126 -18.36 -17.88 17.82
CA SER A 126 -18.59 -19.16 18.48
C SER A 126 -17.44 -20.14 18.21
N LYS A 127 -17.37 -21.23 18.97
CA LYS A 127 -16.39 -22.32 18.82
C LYS A 127 -14.93 -21.83 18.77
N ARG A 128 -14.60 -20.81 19.56
CA ARG A 128 -13.23 -20.32 19.64
C ARG A 128 -12.30 -21.38 20.23
N VAL A 129 -11.14 -21.56 19.57
CA VAL A 129 -10.03 -22.38 20.06
C VAL A 129 -8.76 -21.59 19.88
N ASP A 130 -8.01 -21.42 20.95
CA ASP A 130 -6.64 -20.89 20.95
C ASP A 130 -5.66 -22.03 21.09
N GLY A 131 -4.51 -21.95 20.42
CA GLY A 131 -3.50 -23.00 20.42
C GLY A 131 -2.18 -22.57 19.84
N GLU A 132 -1.37 -23.54 19.52
CA GLU A 132 -0.08 -23.39 18.85
C GLU A 132 0.10 -24.46 17.79
N VAL A 133 0.81 -24.12 16.71
CA VAL A 133 1.20 -25.05 15.64
C VAL A 133 2.65 -24.80 15.24
N LYS A 134 3.33 -25.83 14.76
CA LYS A 134 4.64 -25.67 14.12
C LYS A 134 4.46 -25.43 12.62
N SER A 135 5.11 -24.39 12.12
CA SER A 135 5.22 -24.18 10.67
C SER A 135 6.12 -25.24 10.04
N ALA A 136 6.11 -25.34 8.73
CA ALA A 136 7.00 -26.23 7.96
C ALA A 136 8.48 -25.96 8.22
N THR A 137 8.84 -24.73 8.61
CA THR A 137 10.21 -24.32 8.99
C THR A 137 10.54 -24.56 10.46
N GLY A 138 9.58 -25.10 11.25
CA GLY A 138 9.75 -25.41 12.68
C GLY A 138 9.47 -24.24 13.63
N GLU A 139 9.06 -23.07 13.09
CA GLU A 139 8.69 -21.91 13.88
C GLU A 139 7.36 -22.16 14.64
N THR A 140 7.24 -21.66 15.86
CA THR A 140 5.99 -21.74 16.62
C THR A 140 5.07 -20.59 16.24
N LEU A 141 3.88 -20.93 15.75
CA LEU A 141 2.80 -20.00 15.50
C LEU A 141 1.77 -20.10 16.62
N ALA A 142 1.45 -18.99 17.28
CA ALA A 142 0.26 -18.93 18.13
C ALA A 142 -0.97 -18.86 17.22
N THR A 143 -2.02 -19.60 17.54
CA THR A 143 -3.19 -19.70 16.68
C THR A 143 -4.47 -19.31 17.41
N THR A 144 -5.44 -18.79 16.66
CA THR A 144 -6.84 -18.64 17.07
C THR A 144 -7.73 -19.10 15.93
N SER A 145 -8.70 -19.93 16.23
CA SER A 145 -9.77 -20.26 15.29
C SER A 145 -11.15 -20.01 15.91
N TYR A 146 -12.11 -19.63 15.07
CA TYR A 146 -13.50 -19.47 15.49
C TYR A 146 -14.47 -19.52 14.31
N LEU A 147 -15.76 -19.69 14.61
CA LEU A 147 -16.85 -19.47 13.66
C LEU A 147 -17.45 -18.09 13.89
N LEU A 148 -17.60 -17.32 12.79
CA LEU A 148 -18.29 -16.04 12.76
C LEU A 148 -19.70 -16.24 12.19
N ASP A 149 -20.72 -15.81 12.88
CA ASP A 149 -22.10 -15.84 12.40
C ASP A 149 -22.33 -14.71 11.39
N MET A 150 -22.61 -15.09 10.15
CA MET A 150 -22.85 -14.21 9.00
C MET A 150 -24.37 -14.07 8.70
N SER A 151 -25.23 -14.22 9.68
CA SER A 151 -26.71 -14.25 9.54
C SER A 151 -27.28 -13.03 8.78
N LEU A 152 -26.58 -11.89 8.76
CA LEU A 152 -26.95 -10.72 7.96
C LEU A 152 -26.73 -10.89 6.45
N ALA A 153 -25.96 -11.90 6.03
CA ALA A 153 -25.62 -12.21 4.63
C ALA A 153 -26.24 -13.54 4.13
N GLY A 154 -27.12 -14.15 4.93
CA GLY A 154 -27.65 -15.50 4.73
C GLY A 154 -27.21 -16.42 5.88
N SER A 155 -27.78 -17.59 6.01
CA SER A 155 -27.54 -18.52 7.13
C SER A 155 -26.16 -19.22 7.07
N HIS A 156 -25.08 -18.49 6.84
CA HIS A 156 -23.75 -19.05 6.70
C HIS A 156 -22.88 -18.66 7.88
N HIS A 157 -22.06 -19.61 8.34
CA HIS A 157 -20.93 -19.34 9.22
C HIS A 157 -19.68 -19.14 8.37
N GLN A 158 -18.79 -18.25 8.81
CA GLN A 158 -17.45 -18.14 8.29
C GLN A 158 -16.49 -18.75 9.29
N ARG A 159 -15.76 -19.76 8.87
CA ARG A 159 -14.63 -20.29 9.63
C ARG A 159 -13.44 -19.35 9.47
N ASN A 160 -12.81 -19.00 10.58
CA ASN A 160 -11.63 -18.15 10.62
C ASN A 160 -10.52 -18.89 11.34
N LEU A 161 -9.32 -18.88 10.77
CA LEU A 161 -8.10 -19.45 11.32
C LEU A 161 -6.98 -18.42 11.19
N PHE A 162 -6.36 -18.10 12.33
CA PHE A 162 -5.27 -17.15 12.42
C PHE A 162 -4.00 -17.84 12.88
N GLY A 163 -2.86 -17.40 12.34
CA GLY A 163 -1.54 -17.74 12.81
C GLY A 163 -0.71 -16.50 13.04
N PHE A 164 -0.01 -16.47 14.16
CA PHE A 164 0.82 -15.33 14.57
C PHE A 164 2.22 -15.80 14.92
N THR A 165 3.19 -14.98 14.52
CA THR A 165 4.54 -15.05 15.05
C THR A 165 5.07 -13.65 15.25
N GLY A 166 6.13 -13.46 16.04
CA GLY A 166 6.68 -12.13 16.24
C GLY A 166 7.81 -12.10 17.26
N ASP A 167 8.48 -10.97 17.28
CA ASP A 167 9.52 -10.61 18.23
C ASP A 167 9.13 -9.39 19.07
N SER A 168 10.11 -8.73 19.69
CA SER A 168 9.87 -7.53 20.52
C SER A 168 9.43 -6.29 19.70
N LYS A 169 9.53 -6.32 18.38
CA LYS A 169 9.28 -5.15 17.51
C LYS A 169 8.21 -5.42 16.48
N THR A 170 8.20 -6.62 15.89
CA THR A 170 7.42 -6.94 14.71
C THR A 170 6.55 -8.15 14.96
N CYS A 171 5.31 -8.06 14.53
CA CYS A 171 4.36 -9.17 14.43
C CYS A 171 4.09 -9.48 12.97
N ALA A 172 3.94 -10.75 12.66
CA ALA A 172 3.43 -11.25 11.39
C ALA A 172 2.20 -12.13 11.62
N GLU A 173 1.19 -11.93 10.81
CA GLU A 173 -0.10 -12.59 10.90
C GLU A 173 -0.49 -13.18 9.55
N ILE A 174 -1.02 -14.38 9.57
CA ILE A 174 -1.81 -14.95 8.50
C ILE A 174 -3.25 -15.14 9.00
N HIS A 175 -4.22 -14.69 8.21
CA HIS A 175 -5.63 -14.94 8.44
C HIS A 175 -6.20 -15.71 7.24
N ILE A 176 -6.79 -16.86 7.51
CA ILE A 176 -7.39 -17.75 6.52
C ILE A 176 -8.87 -17.87 6.85
N SER A 177 -9.74 -17.68 5.86
CA SER A 177 -11.17 -17.81 6.07
C SER A 177 -11.88 -18.51 4.93
N SER A 178 -12.98 -19.20 5.30
CA SER A 178 -13.87 -19.88 4.39
C SER A 178 -15.31 -19.90 4.90
N VAL A 179 -16.26 -20.01 3.96
CA VAL A 179 -17.69 -20.17 4.26
C VAL A 179 -18.15 -21.62 4.13
N VAL A 180 -17.26 -22.53 3.72
CA VAL A 180 -17.53 -23.97 3.60
C VAL A 180 -17.01 -24.67 4.84
N GLU A 181 -17.74 -25.66 5.37
CA GLU A 181 -17.38 -26.38 6.59
C GLU A 181 -17.20 -27.87 6.29
N THR A 182 -16.15 -28.19 5.50
CA THR A 182 -15.79 -29.60 5.24
C THR A 182 -14.45 -29.97 5.88
N PRO A 183 -14.22 -31.24 6.20
CA PRO A 183 -12.91 -31.72 6.68
C PRO A 183 -11.77 -31.49 5.67
N ALA A 184 -12.07 -31.55 4.37
CA ALA A 184 -11.07 -31.28 3.32
C ALA A 184 -10.61 -29.82 3.34
N GLU A 185 -11.53 -28.90 3.57
CA GLU A 185 -11.24 -27.48 3.63
C GLU A 185 -10.48 -27.11 4.93
N GLU A 186 -10.85 -27.71 6.04
CA GLU A 186 -10.10 -27.56 7.28
C GLU A 186 -8.64 -28.05 7.14
N ALA A 187 -8.44 -29.17 6.45
CA ALA A 187 -7.11 -29.67 6.12
C ALA A 187 -6.34 -28.69 5.20
N ALA A 188 -7.01 -28.09 4.22
CA ALA A 188 -6.42 -27.10 3.33
C ALA A 188 -6.04 -25.80 4.10
N MET A 189 -6.91 -25.30 4.99
CA MET A 189 -6.60 -24.15 5.85
C MET A 189 -5.36 -24.42 6.73
N ASN A 190 -5.28 -25.59 7.33
CA ASN A 190 -4.14 -26.00 8.14
C ASN A 190 -2.85 -26.15 7.32
N ALA A 191 -2.92 -26.64 6.08
CA ALA A 191 -1.78 -26.69 5.18
C ALA A 191 -1.25 -25.28 4.85
N VAL A 192 -2.14 -24.36 4.47
CA VAL A 192 -1.77 -22.95 4.21
C VAL A 192 -1.17 -22.30 5.45
N LEU A 193 -1.73 -22.56 6.65
CA LEU A 193 -1.17 -22.04 7.90
C LEU A 193 0.23 -22.61 8.16
N THR A 194 0.44 -23.89 7.93
CA THR A 194 1.73 -24.57 8.19
C THR A 194 2.83 -24.06 7.24
N ASP A 195 2.47 -23.68 6.03
CA ASP A 195 3.40 -23.07 5.06
C ASP A 195 3.75 -21.60 5.37
N PHE A 196 3.10 -20.98 6.35
CA PHE A 196 3.38 -19.60 6.73
C PHE A 196 4.71 -19.48 7.48
N HIS A 197 5.65 -18.73 6.90
CA HIS A 197 7.00 -18.54 7.43
C HIS A 197 7.53 -17.13 7.12
N PRO A 198 7.11 -16.12 7.90
CA PRO A 198 7.65 -14.75 7.76
C PRO A 198 9.12 -14.69 8.19
N ASP A 199 9.88 -13.79 7.59
CA ASP A 199 11.25 -13.47 8.03
C ASP A 199 11.22 -12.22 8.91
N LEU A 200 11.22 -12.40 10.23
CA LEU A 200 11.20 -11.29 11.20
C LEU A 200 12.53 -10.53 11.26
N ALA A 201 13.65 -11.16 10.87
CA ALA A 201 14.96 -10.52 10.82
C ALA A 201 15.21 -9.75 9.51
N TYR A 202 14.32 -9.90 8.54
CA TYR A 202 14.46 -9.24 7.23
C TYR A 202 14.63 -7.72 7.39
N GLN A 203 15.62 -7.19 6.68
CA GLN A 203 15.85 -5.75 6.61
C GLN A 203 15.41 -5.26 5.23
N PRO A 204 14.27 -4.56 5.14
CA PRO A 204 13.79 -4.05 3.87
C PRO A 204 14.80 -3.07 3.25
N ASN A 205 15.01 -3.18 1.96
CA ASN A 205 15.86 -2.29 1.19
C ASN A 205 15.03 -1.31 0.33
N ALA A 206 15.72 -0.37 -0.31
CA ALA A 206 15.07 0.62 -1.17
C ALA A 206 14.16 0.01 -2.25
N ALA A 207 14.55 -1.12 -2.82
CA ALA A 207 13.76 -1.76 -3.88
C ALA A 207 12.49 -2.42 -3.33
N ASP A 208 12.52 -2.97 -2.12
CA ASP A 208 11.34 -3.57 -1.49
C ASP A 208 10.28 -2.49 -1.22
N TYR A 209 10.71 -1.38 -0.61
CA TYR A 209 9.84 -0.24 -0.38
C TYR A 209 9.26 0.33 -1.68
N PHE A 210 10.10 0.52 -2.71
CA PHE A 210 9.66 1.02 -4.01
C PHE A 210 8.62 0.11 -4.67
N ARG A 211 8.85 -1.21 -4.66
CA ARG A 211 7.93 -2.18 -5.26
C ARG A 211 6.58 -2.18 -4.57
N LEU A 212 6.58 -2.18 -3.23
CA LEU A 212 5.35 -2.13 -2.43
C LEU A 212 4.60 -0.82 -2.67
N ALA A 213 5.30 0.32 -2.63
CA ALA A 213 4.74 1.63 -2.96
C ALA A 213 4.10 1.67 -4.35
N SER A 214 4.76 1.07 -5.35
CA SER A 214 4.27 1.08 -6.74
C SER A 214 2.99 0.27 -6.93
N VAL A 215 2.76 -0.76 -6.11
CA VAL A 215 1.49 -1.49 -6.11
C VAL A 215 0.40 -0.65 -5.42
N LEU A 216 0.71 -0.09 -4.24
CA LEU A 216 -0.22 0.77 -3.48
C LEU A 216 -0.63 2.02 -4.26
N PHE A 217 0.30 2.64 -5.00
CA PHE A 217 0.07 3.88 -5.75
C PHE A 217 -1.11 3.81 -6.72
N LYS A 218 -1.37 2.63 -7.30
CA LYS A 218 -2.46 2.45 -8.28
C LYS A 218 -3.86 2.65 -7.70
N GLY A 219 -4.03 2.38 -6.42
CA GLY A 219 -5.33 2.48 -5.75
C GLY A 219 -5.38 3.49 -4.61
N SER A 220 -4.25 3.75 -3.96
CA SER A 220 -4.15 4.55 -2.74
C SER A 220 -2.82 5.29 -2.70
N PRO A 221 -2.69 6.41 -3.43
CA PRO A 221 -1.44 7.18 -3.48
C PRO A 221 -0.98 7.67 -2.10
N ASP A 222 -1.92 8.03 -1.22
CA ASP A 222 -1.68 8.42 0.17
C ASP A 222 -0.95 7.33 0.97
N LEU A 223 -1.34 6.07 0.76
CA LEU A 223 -0.70 4.91 1.39
C LEU A 223 0.66 4.56 0.77
N ALA A 224 0.90 4.94 -0.49
CA ALA A 224 2.18 4.72 -1.17
C ALA A 224 3.27 5.71 -0.73
N ALA A 225 2.90 6.95 -0.38
CA ALA A 225 3.84 8.02 -0.07
C ALA A 225 4.86 7.66 1.04
N PRO A 226 4.48 7.10 2.20
CA PRO A 226 5.44 6.71 3.23
C PRO A 226 6.43 5.63 2.76
N TYR A 227 6.01 4.72 1.90
CA TYR A 227 6.91 3.69 1.33
C TYR A 227 7.88 4.26 0.30
N TYR A 228 7.45 5.18 -0.57
CA TYR A 228 8.39 5.89 -1.45
C TYR A 228 9.40 6.70 -0.66
N LYS A 229 8.96 7.34 0.43
CA LYS A 229 9.87 8.04 1.34
C LYS A 229 10.90 7.08 1.94
N SER A 230 10.47 5.94 2.49
CA SER A 230 11.38 4.93 3.04
C SER A 230 12.33 4.36 1.97
N SER A 231 11.87 4.22 0.73
CA SER A 231 12.72 3.84 -0.39
C SER A 231 13.85 4.86 -0.62
N LEU A 232 13.52 6.16 -0.62
CA LEU A 232 14.52 7.24 -0.76
C LEU A 232 15.51 7.26 0.41
N ASP A 233 15.00 7.11 1.64
CA ASP A 233 15.82 7.11 2.86
C ASP A 233 16.81 5.93 2.89
N ALA A 234 16.38 4.75 2.41
CA ALA A 234 17.21 3.54 2.31
C ALA A 234 18.13 3.53 1.07
N MET A 235 17.95 4.46 0.13
CA MET A 235 18.70 4.47 -1.12
C MET A 235 20.09 5.10 -0.95
N PRO A 236 21.18 4.43 -1.34
CA PRO A 236 22.51 5.01 -1.27
C PRO A 236 22.64 6.29 -2.11
N LYS A 237 23.48 7.25 -1.65
CA LYS A 237 23.65 8.57 -2.32
C LYS A 237 24.58 8.55 -3.53
N GLU A 238 25.11 7.41 -3.90
CA GLU A 238 26.07 7.24 -5.01
C GLU A 238 25.42 7.55 -6.37
N ALA A 239 26.22 8.03 -7.32
CA ALA A 239 25.78 8.44 -8.65
C ALA A 239 25.03 7.33 -9.42
N ARG A 240 25.41 6.07 -9.22
CA ARG A 240 24.73 4.92 -9.87
C ARG A 240 23.25 4.80 -9.48
N PHE A 241 22.83 5.38 -8.35
CA PHE A 241 21.44 5.39 -7.91
C PHE A 241 20.67 6.65 -8.33
N LEU A 242 21.30 7.59 -9.06
CA LEU A 242 20.67 8.85 -9.45
C LEU A 242 19.36 8.64 -10.20
N THR A 243 19.33 7.75 -11.19
CA THR A 243 18.12 7.42 -11.95
C THR A 243 17.00 6.88 -11.05
N ALA A 244 17.33 5.92 -10.18
CA ALA A 244 16.35 5.35 -9.26
C ALA A 244 15.82 6.43 -8.28
N ARG A 245 16.69 7.32 -7.82
CA ARG A 245 16.32 8.43 -6.94
C ARG A 245 15.38 9.40 -7.64
N ARG A 246 15.66 9.79 -8.90
CA ARG A 246 14.78 10.64 -9.72
C ARG A 246 13.39 10.05 -9.84
N VAL A 247 13.29 8.77 -10.23
CA VAL A 247 12.02 8.06 -10.39
C VAL A 247 11.27 7.97 -9.04
N THR A 248 11.96 7.60 -7.96
CA THR A 248 11.30 7.46 -6.65
C THR A 248 10.82 8.80 -6.11
N THR A 249 11.59 9.87 -6.33
CA THR A 249 11.20 11.24 -5.92
C THR A 249 9.97 11.69 -6.70
N ASP A 250 9.93 11.48 -8.01
CA ASP A 250 8.77 11.78 -8.84
C ASP A 250 7.51 11.07 -8.32
N GLN A 251 7.61 9.76 -8.09
CA GLN A 251 6.48 8.99 -7.54
C GLN A 251 6.05 9.47 -6.14
N LEU A 252 6.99 9.88 -5.28
CA LEU A 252 6.65 10.44 -3.97
C LEU A 252 5.91 11.78 -4.11
N VAL A 253 6.40 12.69 -4.96
CA VAL A 253 5.76 13.99 -5.20
C VAL A 253 4.35 13.81 -5.76
N MET A 254 4.20 12.90 -6.72
CA MET A 254 2.87 12.55 -7.28
C MET A 254 1.95 11.94 -6.21
N SER A 255 2.44 11.01 -5.40
CA SER A 255 1.65 10.40 -4.31
C SER A 255 1.10 11.44 -3.35
N LEU A 256 1.95 12.36 -2.91
CA LEU A 256 1.59 13.45 -2.00
C LEU A 256 0.61 14.43 -2.68
N GLY A 257 0.87 14.81 -3.93
CA GLY A 257 0.00 15.71 -4.68
C GLY A 257 -1.40 15.14 -4.90
N MET A 258 -1.49 13.88 -5.34
CA MET A 258 -2.76 13.18 -5.58
C MET A 258 -3.56 12.94 -4.30
N SER A 259 -2.89 12.80 -3.16
CA SER A 259 -3.54 12.68 -1.84
C SER A 259 -3.94 14.04 -1.24
N GLY A 260 -3.63 15.15 -1.92
CA GLY A 260 -3.94 16.50 -1.47
C GLY A 260 -2.94 17.09 -0.47
N ASP A 261 -1.85 16.40 -0.16
CA ASP A 261 -0.77 16.91 0.69
C ASP A 261 0.20 17.79 -0.13
N LEU A 262 -0.34 18.88 -0.66
CA LEU A 262 0.39 19.80 -1.52
C LEU A 262 1.60 20.45 -0.84
N LYS A 263 1.54 20.62 0.48
CA LYS A 263 2.65 21.21 1.25
C LYS A 263 3.88 20.30 1.22
N ASN A 264 3.70 19.03 1.52
CA ASN A 264 4.81 18.07 1.52
C ASN A 264 5.25 17.73 0.08
N SER A 265 4.30 17.64 -0.88
CA SER A 265 4.61 17.48 -2.30
C SER A 265 5.55 18.58 -2.79
N ARG A 266 5.21 19.85 -2.52
CA ARG A 266 6.06 21.02 -2.84
C ARG A 266 7.44 20.91 -2.16
N GLY A 267 7.49 20.65 -0.85
CA GLY A 267 8.74 20.57 -0.10
C GLY A 267 9.68 19.48 -0.65
N VAL A 268 9.14 18.32 -1.04
CA VAL A 268 9.95 17.26 -1.67
C VAL A 268 10.46 17.69 -3.04
N ALA A 269 9.64 18.34 -3.87
CA ALA A 269 10.06 18.83 -5.18
C ALA A 269 11.14 19.93 -5.07
N GLU A 270 11.02 20.86 -4.12
CA GLU A 270 12.01 21.92 -3.86
C GLU A 270 13.35 21.32 -3.38
N MET A 271 13.32 20.35 -2.45
CA MET A 271 14.53 19.64 -2.02
C MET A 271 15.18 18.86 -3.19
N ALA A 272 14.37 18.26 -4.05
CA ALA A 272 14.87 17.55 -5.22
C ALA A 272 15.51 18.49 -6.23
N ILE A 273 14.96 19.67 -6.47
CA ILE A 273 15.55 20.71 -7.32
C ILE A 273 16.89 21.19 -6.73
N ALA A 274 16.95 21.39 -5.41
CA ALA A 274 18.20 21.80 -4.76
C ALA A 274 19.31 20.74 -4.88
N ALA A 275 18.95 19.46 -4.83
CA ALA A 275 19.91 18.35 -4.96
C ALA A 275 20.27 18.00 -6.41
N ASP A 276 19.36 18.21 -7.36
CA ASP A 276 19.51 17.86 -8.77
C ASP A 276 18.80 18.92 -9.65
N PRO A 277 19.45 20.10 -9.83
CA PRO A 277 18.84 21.25 -10.48
C PRO A 277 18.63 21.07 -11.99
N ASP A 278 19.22 20.05 -12.59
CA ASP A 278 19.14 19.82 -14.02
C ASP A 278 18.01 18.89 -14.45
N TYR A 279 17.39 18.17 -13.48
CA TYR A 279 16.32 17.23 -13.82
C TYR A 279 14.96 17.94 -13.97
N PRO A 280 14.37 17.93 -15.19
CA PRO A 280 13.21 18.77 -15.53
C PRO A 280 11.93 18.37 -14.79
N ILE A 281 11.72 17.09 -14.48
CA ILE A 281 10.46 16.61 -13.89
C ILE A 281 10.24 17.19 -12.49
N ASN A 282 11.31 17.47 -11.72
CA ASN A 282 11.17 18.13 -10.43
C ASN A 282 10.51 19.52 -10.55
N TYR A 283 10.87 20.31 -11.58
CA TYR A 283 10.25 21.59 -11.85
C TYR A 283 8.83 21.45 -12.39
N TYR A 284 8.57 20.41 -13.20
CA TYR A 284 7.24 20.15 -13.70
C TYR A 284 6.28 19.82 -12.55
N ASN A 285 6.68 18.97 -11.63
CA ASN A 285 5.91 18.60 -10.44
C ASN A 285 5.64 19.82 -9.54
N LEU A 286 6.62 20.71 -9.40
CA LEU A 286 6.44 21.95 -8.65
C LEU A 286 5.42 22.87 -9.33
N ALA A 287 5.44 22.95 -10.67
CA ALA A 287 4.44 23.68 -11.43
C ALA A 287 3.02 23.11 -11.27
N CYS A 288 2.89 21.78 -11.18
CA CYS A 288 1.62 21.13 -10.89
C CYS A 288 1.11 21.52 -9.49
N ALA A 289 1.99 21.53 -8.48
CA ALA A 289 1.63 21.97 -7.13
C ALA A 289 1.19 23.45 -7.08
N ASP A 290 1.86 24.32 -7.85
CA ASP A 290 1.45 25.73 -8.00
C ASP A 290 0.08 25.86 -8.66
N ALA A 291 -0.16 25.07 -9.70
CA ALA A 291 -1.44 25.07 -10.42
C ALA A 291 -2.60 24.60 -9.52
N GLU A 292 -2.36 23.57 -8.70
CA GLU A 292 -3.32 23.09 -7.69
C GLU A 292 -3.70 24.18 -6.69
N GLN A 293 -2.75 25.07 -6.34
CA GLN A 293 -2.94 26.21 -5.44
C GLN A 293 -3.47 27.47 -6.15
N GLY A 294 -3.71 27.41 -7.47
CA GLY A 294 -4.18 28.55 -8.25
C GLY A 294 -3.12 29.60 -8.58
N ASN A 295 -1.83 29.32 -8.31
CA ASN A 295 -0.73 30.24 -8.51
C ASN A 295 -0.18 30.18 -9.96
N ALA A 296 -0.84 30.89 -10.88
CA ALA A 296 -0.47 30.89 -12.29
C ALA A 296 0.93 31.47 -12.57
N THR A 297 1.40 32.40 -11.75
CA THR A 297 2.72 33.04 -11.93
C THR A 297 3.85 32.07 -11.69
N ASP A 298 3.83 31.38 -10.56
CA ASP A 298 4.88 30.41 -10.22
C ASP A 298 4.75 29.13 -11.06
N ALA A 299 3.51 28.68 -11.37
CA ALA A 299 3.29 27.58 -12.29
C ALA A 299 3.92 27.85 -13.67
N LYS A 300 3.76 29.08 -14.20
CA LYS A 300 4.41 29.49 -15.46
C LYS A 300 5.93 29.46 -15.35
N LEU A 301 6.49 30.01 -14.26
CA LEU A 301 7.93 30.07 -14.04
C LEU A 301 8.53 28.65 -13.98
N HIS A 302 7.89 27.75 -13.23
CA HIS A 302 8.38 26.39 -13.05
C HIS A 302 8.20 25.53 -14.31
N LEU A 303 7.10 25.69 -15.06
CA LEU A 303 6.97 25.06 -16.38
C LEU A 303 8.06 25.54 -17.35
N GLN A 304 8.35 26.85 -17.39
CA GLN A 304 9.45 27.37 -18.23
C GLN A 304 10.77 26.69 -17.87
N ARG A 305 11.12 26.64 -16.58
CA ARG A 305 12.35 25.99 -16.08
C ARG A 305 12.40 24.50 -16.43
N ALA A 306 11.27 23.80 -16.35
CA ALA A 306 11.15 22.40 -16.73
C ALA A 306 11.45 22.21 -18.22
N PHE A 307 10.82 23.00 -19.09
CA PHE A 307 10.99 22.87 -20.53
C PHE A 307 12.34 23.37 -21.05
N ASP A 308 12.97 24.32 -20.36
CA ASP A 308 14.36 24.75 -20.67
C ASP A 308 15.36 23.60 -20.45
N ARG A 309 15.02 22.65 -19.56
CA ARG A 309 15.84 21.48 -19.20
C ARG A 309 15.37 20.17 -19.86
N ARG A 310 14.39 20.22 -20.74
CA ARG A 310 13.72 19.02 -21.30
C ARG A 310 14.66 17.98 -21.91
N ALA A 311 15.87 18.39 -22.33
CA ALA A 311 16.88 17.47 -22.85
C ALA A 311 17.46 16.54 -21.77
N ASN A 312 17.27 16.85 -20.48
CA ASN A 312 17.85 16.13 -19.35
C ASN A 312 16.89 15.10 -18.74
N VAL A 313 15.79 14.76 -19.41
CA VAL A 313 14.93 13.64 -19.03
C VAL A 313 15.71 12.32 -19.06
N LEU A 314 15.25 11.33 -18.34
CA LEU A 314 15.85 10.00 -18.36
C LEU A 314 15.73 9.36 -19.75
N LYS A 315 16.64 8.46 -20.06
CA LYS A 315 16.59 7.73 -21.33
C LYS A 315 15.24 6.99 -21.48
N GLY A 316 14.50 7.33 -22.52
CA GLY A 316 13.17 6.78 -22.79
C GLY A 316 12.02 7.50 -22.08
N GLU A 317 12.31 8.42 -21.16
CA GLU A 317 11.32 9.29 -20.55
C GLU A 317 10.96 10.44 -21.51
N LYS A 318 9.75 10.96 -21.37
CA LYS A 318 9.28 12.14 -22.10
C LYS A 318 8.78 13.18 -21.11
N MET A 319 8.94 14.45 -21.48
CA MET A 319 8.26 15.52 -20.74
C MET A 319 6.76 15.28 -20.74
N PRO A 320 6.06 15.47 -19.59
CA PRO A 320 4.60 15.43 -19.60
C PRO A 320 4.02 16.51 -20.51
N ASP A 321 2.85 16.24 -21.11
CA ASP A 321 2.12 17.22 -21.93
C ASP A 321 1.25 18.10 -21.02
N PRO A 322 1.61 19.37 -20.79
CA PRO A 322 0.87 20.24 -19.89
C PRO A 322 -0.55 20.57 -20.39
N THR A 323 -0.84 20.32 -21.67
CA THR A 323 -2.19 20.53 -22.21
C THR A 323 -3.17 19.42 -21.83
N LYS A 324 -2.66 18.30 -21.27
CA LYS A 324 -3.43 17.13 -20.83
C LYS A 324 -3.31 16.86 -19.33
N ASP A 325 -2.50 17.63 -18.63
CA ASP A 325 -2.26 17.47 -17.20
C ASP A 325 -3.39 18.11 -16.39
N ASP A 326 -4.04 17.31 -15.52
CA ASP A 326 -5.23 17.73 -14.77
C ASP A 326 -4.94 18.90 -13.83
N SER A 327 -3.75 18.97 -13.23
CA SER A 327 -3.34 20.06 -12.35
C SER A 327 -3.16 21.36 -13.14
N ILE A 328 -2.45 21.29 -14.27
CA ILE A 328 -2.22 22.44 -15.16
C ILE A 328 -3.54 22.94 -15.78
N LEU A 329 -4.45 22.04 -16.12
CA LEU A 329 -5.78 22.38 -16.68
C LEU A 329 -6.63 23.22 -15.72
N LYS A 330 -6.40 23.17 -14.39
CA LYS A 330 -7.09 24.04 -13.43
C LYS A 330 -6.88 25.53 -13.70
N LEU A 331 -5.72 25.88 -14.28
CA LEU A 331 -5.38 27.25 -14.66
C LEU A 331 -5.79 27.63 -16.09
N LYS A 332 -6.50 26.77 -16.83
CA LYS A 332 -6.88 27.00 -18.23
C LYS A 332 -7.69 28.29 -18.47
N LYS A 333 -8.44 28.74 -17.47
CA LYS A 333 -9.21 30.00 -17.54
C LYS A 333 -8.33 31.26 -17.49
N ASN A 334 -7.08 31.17 -17.00
CA ASN A 334 -6.12 32.26 -17.05
C ASN A 334 -5.54 32.35 -18.45
N LYS A 335 -6.03 33.30 -19.26
CA LYS A 335 -5.67 33.44 -20.68
C LYS A 335 -4.17 33.62 -20.89
N ALA A 336 -3.49 34.39 -20.03
CA ALA A 336 -2.06 34.64 -20.15
C ALA A 336 -1.23 33.38 -19.87
N PHE A 337 -1.59 32.64 -18.82
CA PHE A 337 -0.96 31.35 -18.49
C PHE A 337 -1.23 30.32 -19.60
N TRP A 338 -2.48 30.19 -20.03
CA TRP A 338 -2.81 29.19 -21.06
C TRP A 338 -2.17 29.51 -22.42
N GLY A 339 -2.13 30.79 -22.81
CA GLY A 339 -1.38 31.21 -23.98
C GLY A 339 0.09 30.78 -23.94
N PHE A 340 0.74 30.93 -22.77
CA PHE A 340 2.10 30.43 -22.58
C PHE A 340 2.19 28.90 -22.70
N VAL A 341 1.28 28.15 -22.05
CA VAL A 341 1.27 26.68 -22.13
C VAL A 341 1.21 26.17 -23.57
N LEU A 342 0.44 26.84 -24.42
CA LEU A 342 0.31 26.50 -25.85
C LEU A 342 1.58 26.79 -26.66
N THR A 343 2.52 27.61 -26.16
CA THR A 343 3.82 27.88 -26.83
C THR A 343 4.90 26.86 -26.46
N LEU A 344 4.66 26.00 -25.42
CA LEU A 344 5.64 25.01 -25.01
C LEU A 344 5.86 23.94 -26.09
N PRO A 345 7.10 23.45 -26.26
CA PRO A 345 7.40 22.40 -27.23
C PRO A 345 6.57 21.16 -26.99
N LYS A 346 6.02 20.56 -28.03
CA LYS A 346 5.36 19.26 -27.99
C LYS A 346 6.41 18.15 -28.19
N ASN A 347 6.24 17.03 -27.50
CA ASN A 347 7.10 15.85 -27.64
C ASN A 347 6.83 15.11 -28.95
#